data_7095620eaec3ebf1b7ee2ce835bcd783
#
_entry.id   7095620eaec3ebf1b7ee2ce835bcd783
#
_cell.length_a   1.000
_cell.length_b   1.000
_cell.length_c   1.000
_cell.angle_alpha   90.00
_cell.angle_beta   90.00
_cell.angle_gamma   90.00
#
_symmetry.space_group_name_H-M   'P 1'
#
loop_
_entity.id
_entity.type
_entity.pdbx_description
1 polymer ?
#
loop_
_entity_poly.entity_id
_entity_poly.type
_entity_poly.pdbx_seq_one_letter_code
_entity_poly.pdbx_strand_id
1 'polypeptide(L)'
;METYTHFGKQPDILKHLVLCEVLQIEKPQIYVETNSACAIYTMAHTPEQEYGIYHFLNEANEDDILKNSLYYQLESESMANGYYLGSPALAMKVLNNDIKGHLFFDLEKGALENIETFARHQAVTPPIRTFNCDSVDGILKILPSLPKATFLHIDPYEIDKRNNNGHTYLDVLTSATQLGMKCLLWYGFMTINDKQILNKYVSEKLSKADINDYACSELIMNAIKKDTVICNPGILGRSEERRVGKEC
;
A
#
# COMPACT_ATOMS: atom_id res chain seq x y z
N MET A 1 -6.39 -20.88 2.45
CA MET A 1 -6.56 -20.20 3.76
C MET A 1 -6.13 -18.77 3.52
N GLU A 2 -6.99 -17.78 3.72
CA GLU A 2 -6.58 -16.39 3.56
C GLU A 2 -5.57 -16.05 4.66
N THR A 3 -4.36 -15.71 4.26
CA THR A 3 -3.23 -15.47 5.16
C THR A 3 -3.34 -14.10 5.84
N TYR A 4 -4.02 -13.15 5.18
CA TYR A 4 -4.25 -11.80 5.67
C TYR A 4 -5.73 -11.57 5.96
N THR A 5 -6.07 -11.26 7.21
CA THR A 5 -7.46 -11.06 7.67
C THR A 5 -7.82 -9.60 7.92
N HIS A 6 -6.84 -8.72 7.83
CA HIS A 6 -7.00 -7.29 8.13
C HIS A 6 -6.85 -6.46 6.84
N PHE A 7 -7.97 -6.09 6.24
CA PHE A 7 -8.02 -5.32 4.99
C PHE A 7 -9.32 -4.50 4.91
N GLY A 8 -9.35 -3.53 4.01
CA GLY A 8 -10.50 -2.66 3.79
C GLY A 8 -10.78 -1.68 4.92
N LYS A 9 -9.78 -1.36 5.73
CA LYS A 9 -9.84 -0.37 6.82
C LYS A 9 -9.60 1.03 6.28
N GLN A 10 -9.88 2.04 7.09
CA GLN A 10 -9.63 3.44 6.73
C GLN A 10 -8.21 3.71 6.22
N PRO A 11 -7.13 3.22 6.89
CA PRO A 11 -5.79 3.37 6.36
C PRO A 11 -5.59 2.79 4.96
N ASP A 12 -6.13 1.61 4.70
CA ASP A 12 -6.02 0.98 3.38
C ASP A 12 -6.70 1.84 2.29
N ILE A 13 -7.82 2.50 2.64
CA ILE A 13 -8.55 3.38 1.71
C ILE A 13 -7.66 4.55 1.28
N LEU A 14 -7.07 5.27 2.23
CA LEU A 14 -6.20 6.41 1.91
C LEU A 14 -4.99 5.95 1.09
N LYS A 15 -4.32 4.89 1.54
CA LYS A 15 -3.19 4.30 0.84
C LYS A 15 -3.51 3.95 -0.61
N HIS A 16 -4.60 3.23 -0.82
CA HIS A 16 -5.00 2.75 -2.14
C HIS A 16 -5.55 3.86 -3.04
N LEU A 17 -6.25 4.85 -2.47
CA LEU A 17 -6.66 6.05 -3.20
C LEU A 17 -5.43 6.78 -3.76
N VAL A 18 -4.44 7.06 -2.90
CA VAL A 18 -3.20 7.72 -3.31
C VAL A 18 -2.43 6.87 -4.31
N LEU A 19 -2.33 5.55 -4.09
CA LEU A 19 -1.65 4.64 -5.01
C LEU A 19 -2.26 4.70 -6.42
N CYS A 20 -3.58 4.62 -6.54
CA CYS A 20 -4.28 4.67 -7.82
C CYS A 20 -4.01 5.97 -8.56
N GLU A 21 -4.12 7.11 -7.87
CA GLU A 21 -3.88 8.43 -8.47
C GLU A 21 -2.43 8.60 -8.93
N VAL A 22 -1.48 8.21 -8.09
CA VAL A 22 -0.06 8.30 -8.42
C VAL A 22 0.30 7.41 -9.61
N LEU A 23 -0.22 6.18 -9.67
CA LEU A 23 0.06 5.27 -10.78
C LEU A 23 -0.53 5.77 -12.11
N GLN A 24 -1.69 6.44 -12.09
CA GLN A 24 -2.25 7.08 -13.29
C GLN A 24 -1.37 8.19 -13.84
N ILE A 25 -0.73 8.96 -12.94
CA ILE A 25 0.15 10.08 -13.30
C ILE A 25 1.50 9.55 -13.80
N GLU A 26 2.11 8.64 -13.05
CA GLU A 26 3.49 8.20 -13.25
C GLU A 26 3.67 7.23 -14.42
N LYS A 27 2.71 6.37 -14.69
CA LYS A 27 2.74 5.37 -15.77
C LYS A 27 4.09 4.68 -15.93
N PRO A 28 4.57 4.00 -14.90
CA PRO A 28 5.91 3.40 -14.90
C PRO A 28 6.05 2.28 -15.94
N GLN A 29 7.29 1.97 -16.33
CA GLN A 29 7.57 0.79 -17.15
C GLN A 29 7.57 -0.49 -16.33
N ILE A 30 8.01 -0.43 -15.08
CA ILE A 30 8.02 -1.54 -14.13
C ILE A 30 7.41 -1.08 -12.82
N TYR A 31 6.52 -1.89 -12.28
CA TYR A 31 5.98 -1.72 -10.92
C TYR A 31 6.61 -2.75 -9.99
N VAL A 32 7.07 -2.30 -8.83
CA VAL A 32 7.65 -3.15 -7.80
C VAL A 32 6.93 -2.87 -6.49
N GLU A 33 6.55 -3.92 -5.76
CA GLU A 33 5.87 -3.78 -4.48
C GLU A 33 6.51 -4.65 -3.39
N THR A 34 6.77 -4.03 -2.25
CA THR A 34 7.17 -4.74 -1.03
C THR A 34 5.93 -5.20 -0.29
N ASN A 35 6.03 -6.31 0.45
CA ASN A 35 4.95 -6.75 1.36
C ASN A 35 3.57 -6.76 0.68
N SER A 36 3.52 -7.36 -0.51
CA SER A 36 2.42 -7.21 -1.46
C SER A 36 1.08 -7.72 -0.95
N ALA A 37 1.08 -8.66 0.02
CA ALA A 37 -0.12 -9.35 0.51
C ALA A 37 -0.96 -9.97 -0.62
N CYS A 38 -2.29 -10.00 -0.52
CA CYS A 38 -3.15 -10.59 -1.54
C CYS A 38 -3.64 -9.55 -2.54
N ALA A 39 -3.86 -9.96 -3.80
CA ALA A 39 -4.50 -9.14 -4.81
C ALA A 39 -6.01 -8.99 -4.56
N ILE A 40 -6.66 -10.02 -4.01
CA ILE A 40 -8.10 -10.05 -3.82
C ILE A 40 -8.45 -10.69 -2.48
N TYR A 41 -9.46 -10.15 -1.82
CA TYR A 41 -9.98 -10.62 -0.53
C TYR A 41 -11.48 -10.80 -0.58
N THR A 42 -12.00 -11.84 0.07
CA THR A 42 -13.43 -12.03 0.24
C THR A 42 -13.96 -11.16 1.38
N MET A 43 -15.00 -10.40 1.12
CA MET A 43 -15.61 -9.52 2.13
C MET A 43 -16.33 -10.30 3.21
N ALA A 44 -16.21 -9.86 4.47
CA ALA A 44 -16.75 -10.55 5.63
C ALA A 44 -17.59 -9.65 6.56
N HIS A 45 -17.86 -8.38 6.19
CA HIS A 45 -18.63 -7.44 7.01
C HIS A 45 -18.10 -7.32 8.45
N THR A 46 -16.78 -7.30 8.60
CA THR A 46 -16.18 -7.04 9.91
C THR A 46 -16.41 -5.59 10.32
N PRO A 47 -16.41 -5.27 11.63
CA PRO A 47 -16.52 -3.88 12.08
C PRO A 47 -15.49 -2.95 11.42
N GLU A 48 -14.28 -3.43 11.18
CA GLU A 48 -13.22 -2.64 10.52
C GLU A 48 -13.57 -2.32 9.06
N GLN A 49 -14.18 -3.26 8.35
CA GLN A 49 -14.63 -3.07 6.96
C GLN A 49 -15.86 -2.18 6.89
N GLU A 50 -16.83 -2.34 7.82
CA GLU A 50 -18.01 -1.48 7.88
C GLU A 50 -17.64 -0.01 8.06
N TYR A 51 -16.68 0.27 8.92
CA TYR A 51 -16.19 1.62 9.15
C TYR A 51 -15.13 2.08 8.10
N GLY A 52 -14.54 1.15 7.41
CA GLY A 52 -13.59 1.38 6.34
C GLY A 52 -14.27 1.48 4.97
N ILE A 53 -14.12 0.44 4.16
CA ILE A 53 -14.51 0.46 2.74
C ILE A 53 -16.01 0.65 2.53
N TYR A 54 -16.87 0.05 3.36
CA TYR A 54 -18.32 0.24 3.20
C TYR A 54 -18.73 1.69 3.48
N HIS A 55 -18.21 2.28 4.55
CA HIS A 55 -18.42 3.69 4.86
C HIS A 55 -17.89 4.60 3.75
N PHE A 56 -16.66 4.35 3.29
CA PHE A 56 -16.06 5.13 2.21
C PHE A 56 -16.91 5.10 0.94
N LEU A 57 -17.33 3.93 0.47
CA LEU A 57 -18.13 3.83 -0.75
C LEU A 57 -19.48 4.53 -0.63
N ASN A 58 -20.10 4.50 0.56
CA ASN A 58 -21.35 5.19 0.82
C ASN A 58 -21.17 6.72 0.76
N GLU A 59 -20.21 7.26 1.52
CA GLU A 59 -19.96 8.70 1.60
C GLU A 59 -19.40 9.26 0.28
N ALA A 60 -18.49 8.54 -0.36
CA ALA A 60 -17.89 8.95 -1.62
C ALA A 60 -18.90 9.01 -2.77
N ASN A 61 -20.02 8.30 -2.69
CA ASN A 61 -21.09 8.40 -3.67
C ASN A 61 -21.74 9.80 -3.72
N GLU A 62 -21.68 10.55 -2.62
CA GLU A 62 -22.18 11.92 -2.51
C GLU A 62 -21.12 12.99 -2.77
N ASP A 63 -19.87 12.60 -3.03
CA ASP A 63 -18.75 13.49 -3.33
C ASP A 63 -18.25 13.28 -4.76
N ASP A 64 -18.41 14.26 -5.61
CA ASP A 64 -18.06 14.17 -7.04
C ASP A 64 -16.56 13.89 -7.28
N ILE A 65 -15.68 14.36 -6.42
CA ILE A 65 -14.23 14.13 -6.55
C ILE A 65 -13.91 12.67 -6.21
N LEU A 66 -14.38 12.21 -5.07
CA LEU A 66 -14.12 10.84 -4.61
C LEU A 66 -14.81 9.80 -5.52
N LYS A 67 -16.06 10.06 -5.92
CA LYS A 67 -16.82 9.21 -6.83
C LYS A 67 -16.16 9.04 -8.21
N ASN A 68 -15.50 10.08 -8.70
CA ASN A 68 -14.79 10.04 -9.98
C ASN A 68 -13.35 9.51 -9.84
N SER A 69 -12.88 9.22 -8.63
CA SER A 69 -11.56 8.60 -8.44
C SER A 69 -11.54 7.18 -9.01
N LEU A 70 -10.41 6.78 -9.57
CA LEU A 70 -10.27 5.43 -10.13
C LEU A 70 -10.38 4.37 -9.02
N TYR A 71 -9.89 4.65 -7.82
CA TYR A 71 -10.03 3.77 -6.68
C TYR A 71 -11.49 3.47 -6.36
N TYR A 72 -12.35 4.52 -6.26
CA TYR A 72 -13.77 4.32 -6.02
C TYR A 72 -14.42 3.46 -7.10
N GLN A 73 -14.13 3.72 -8.37
CA GLN A 73 -14.71 2.99 -9.49
C GLN A 73 -14.32 1.50 -9.45
N LEU A 74 -13.04 1.21 -9.24
CA LEU A 74 -12.52 -0.16 -9.17
C LEU A 74 -13.07 -0.94 -7.97
N GLU A 75 -13.12 -0.30 -6.79
CA GLU A 75 -13.66 -0.94 -5.59
C GLU A 75 -15.17 -1.13 -5.66
N SER A 76 -15.92 -0.16 -6.17
CA SER A 76 -17.38 -0.30 -6.33
C SER A 76 -17.73 -1.48 -7.22
N GLU A 77 -17.01 -1.67 -8.34
CA GLU A 77 -17.18 -2.83 -9.22
C GLU A 77 -16.81 -4.14 -8.52
N SER A 78 -15.71 -4.18 -7.81
CA SER A 78 -15.23 -5.38 -7.12
C SER A 78 -16.15 -5.77 -5.95
N MET A 79 -16.56 -4.79 -5.16
CA MET A 79 -17.45 -4.97 -4.01
C MET A 79 -18.82 -5.47 -4.41
N ALA A 80 -19.34 -5.09 -5.58
CA ALA A 80 -20.58 -5.64 -6.13
C ALA A 80 -20.51 -7.17 -6.36
N ASN A 81 -19.29 -7.71 -6.49
CA ASN A 81 -18.99 -9.13 -6.61
C ASN A 81 -18.53 -9.79 -5.29
N GLY A 82 -18.57 -9.06 -4.18
CA GLY A 82 -18.19 -9.56 -2.86
C GLY A 82 -16.69 -9.59 -2.58
N TYR A 83 -15.90 -8.82 -3.33
CA TYR A 83 -14.44 -8.79 -3.19
C TYR A 83 -13.90 -7.39 -2.94
N TYR A 84 -12.82 -7.33 -2.18
CA TYR A 84 -11.99 -6.15 -1.98
C TYR A 84 -10.67 -6.30 -2.73
N LEU A 85 -10.20 -5.25 -3.39
CA LEU A 85 -8.95 -5.25 -4.14
C LEU A 85 -7.78 -4.82 -3.24
N GLY A 86 -6.76 -5.65 -3.16
CA GLY A 86 -5.47 -5.24 -2.59
C GLY A 86 -4.64 -4.42 -3.57
N SER A 87 -3.59 -3.81 -3.07
CA SER A 87 -2.67 -3.00 -3.87
C SER A 87 -2.13 -3.69 -5.13
N PRO A 88 -1.81 -5.01 -5.15
CA PRO A 88 -1.40 -5.68 -6.38
C PRO A 88 -2.49 -5.68 -7.46
N ALA A 89 -3.75 -5.93 -7.07
CA ALA A 89 -4.86 -5.92 -8.03
C ALA A 89 -5.13 -4.52 -8.56
N LEU A 90 -5.10 -3.52 -7.68
CA LEU A 90 -5.24 -2.11 -8.06
C LEU A 90 -4.14 -1.70 -9.05
N ALA A 91 -2.88 -2.00 -8.73
CA ALA A 91 -1.77 -1.70 -9.63
C ALA A 91 -1.92 -2.36 -11.00
N MET A 92 -2.31 -3.64 -11.06
CA MET A 92 -2.55 -4.36 -12.32
C MET A 92 -3.71 -3.75 -13.12
N LYS A 93 -4.80 -3.34 -12.46
CA LYS A 93 -5.95 -2.71 -13.13
C LYS A 93 -5.67 -1.29 -13.60
N VAL A 94 -4.97 -0.48 -12.79
CA VAL A 94 -4.62 0.91 -13.12
C VAL A 94 -3.61 0.97 -14.26
N LEU A 95 -2.57 0.16 -14.20
CA LEU A 95 -1.48 0.17 -15.19
C LEU A 95 -1.83 -0.63 -16.46
N ASN A 96 -2.77 -1.56 -16.34
CA ASN A 96 -3.29 -2.37 -17.43
C ASN A 96 -2.15 -2.90 -18.33
N ASN A 97 -2.24 -2.72 -19.64
CA ASN A 97 -1.28 -3.19 -20.63
C ASN A 97 -0.15 -2.20 -20.97
N ASP A 98 -0.16 -1.03 -20.35
CA ASP A 98 0.80 0.04 -20.62
C ASP A 98 2.15 -0.15 -19.91
N ILE A 99 2.27 -1.19 -19.09
CA ILE A 99 3.47 -1.52 -18.32
C ILE A 99 4.21 -2.72 -18.88
N LYS A 100 5.52 -2.80 -18.67
CA LYS A 100 6.37 -3.93 -19.11
C LYS A 100 6.42 -5.09 -18.11
N GLY A 101 6.00 -4.88 -16.86
CA GLY A 101 5.95 -5.94 -15.87
C GLY A 101 5.71 -5.47 -14.44
N HIS A 102 5.27 -6.42 -13.63
CA HIS A 102 5.01 -6.24 -12.20
C HIS A 102 5.88 -7.22 -11.41
N LEU A 103 6.48 -6.75 -10.31
CA LEU A 103 7.29 -7.54 -9.40
C LEU A 103 6.72 -7.42 -7.99
N PHE A 104 6.29 -8.53 -7.43
CA PHE A 104 5.65 -8.59 -6.12
C PHE A 104 6.50 -9.41 -5.14
N PHE A 105 6.74 -8.88 -3.97
CA PHE A 105 7.53 -9.51 -2.91
C PHE A 105 6.67 -9.74 -1.67
N ASP A 106 6.69 -10.95 -1.15
CA ASP A 106 6.05 -11.29 0.12
C ASP A 106 6.71 -12.52 0.76
N LEU A 107 6.66 -12.62 2.09
CA LEU A 107 7.09 -13.81 2.82
C LEU A 107 6.03 -14.91 2.78
N GLU A 108 4.77 -14.54 2.57
CA GLU A 108 3.63 -15.44 2.56
C GLU A 108 3.36 -15.98 1.16
N LYS A 109 3.74 -17.25 0.94
CA LYS A 109 3.55 -17.90 -0.35
C LYS A 109 2.09 -17.91 -0.84
N GLY A 110 1.13 -18.07 0.09
CA GLY A 110 -0.29 -18.05 -0.24
C GLY A 110 -0.78 -16.70 -0.80
N ALA A 111 -0.19 -15.60 -0.34
CA ALA A 111 -0.47 -14.27 -0.88
C ALA A 111 0.03 -14.13 -2.33
N LEU A 112 1.24 -14.61 -2.61
CA LEU A 112 1.79 -14.60 -3.97
C LEU A 112 0.99 -15.50 -4.92
N GLU A 113 0.54 -16.66 -4.48
CA GLU A 113 -0.33 -17.55 -5.26
C GLU A 113 -1.70 -16.89 -5.56
N ASN A 114 -2.23 -16.08 -4.63
CA ASN A 114 -3.43 -15.27 -4.82
C ASN A 114 -3.21 -14.23 -5.94
N ILE A 115 -2.09 -13.50 -5.92
CA ILE A 115 -1.71 -12.53 -6.95
C ILE A 115 -1.64 -13.19 -8.33
N GLU A 116 -0.93 -14.33 -8.45
CA GLU A 116 -0.79 -15.05 -9.71
C GLU A 116 -2.13 -15.56 -10.23
N THR A 117 -2.99 -16.02 -9.32
CA THR A 117 -4.34 -16.52 -9.66
C THR A 117 -5.22 -15.38 -10.16
N PHE A 118 -5.22 -14.24 -9.47
CA PHE A 118 -5.92 -13.04 -9.89
C PHE A 118 -5.46 -12.60 -11.29
N ALA A 119 -4.16 -12.51 -11.51
CA ALA A 119 -3.59 -12.10 -12.80
C ALA A 119 -4.03 -13.02 -13.95
N ARG A 120 -4.04 -14.33 -13.74
CA ARG A 120 -4.55 -15.30 -14.73
C ARG A 120 -6.03 -15.11 -15.02
N HIS A 121 -6.85 -14.93 -13.99
CA HIS A 121 -8.30 -14.73 -14.15
C HIS A 121 -8.64 -13.43 -14.86
N GLN A 122 -7.86 -12.38 -14.62
CA GLN A 122 -8.02 -11.08 -15.29
C GLN A 122 -7.32 -11.01 -16.65
N ALA A 123 -6.70 -12.09 -17.10
CA ALA A 123 -5.92 -12.14 -18.35
C ALA A 123 -4.89 -11.01 -18.48
N VAL A 124 -4.22 -10.67 -17.36
CA VAL A 124 -3.19 -9.64 -17.33
C VAL A 124 -2.05 -10.04 -18.25
N THR A 125 -1.80 -9.25 -19.30
CA THR A 125 -0.80 -9.58 -20.33
C THR A 125 0.63 -9.22 -19.99
N PRO A 126 0.92 -8.10 -19.26
CA PRO A 126 2.28 -7.81 -18.81
C PRO A 126 2.80 -8.92 -17.87
N PRO A 127 4.09 -9.29 -17.98
CA PRO A 127 4.68 -10.30 -17.13
C PRO A 127 4.56 -9.96 -15.65
N ILE A 128 4.14 -10.95 -14.87
CA ILE A 128 4.09 -10.88 -13.40
C ILE A 128 5.14 -11.81 -12.85
N ARG A 129 5.94 -11.32 -11.93
CA ARG A 129 6.92 -12.11 -11.19
C ARG A 129 6.69 -11.93 -9.70
N THR A 130 6.61 -13.04 -9.00
CA THR A 130 6.47 -13.12 -7.56
C THR A 130 7.75 -13.62 -6.93
N PHE A 131 8.10 -13.08 -5.76
CA PHE A 131 9.32 -13.42 -5.04
C PHE A 131 8.98 -13.74 -3.58
N ASN A 132 9.06 -15.01 -3.20
CA ASN A 132 8.83 -15.44 -1.83
C ASN A 132 10.12 -15.29 -1.01
N CYS A 133 10.43 -14.08 -0.61
CA CYS A 133 11.62 -13.74 0.16
C CYS A 133 11.45 -12.41 0.90
N ASP A 134 12.42 -12.09 1.76
CA ASP A 134 12.52 -10.75 2.35
C ASP A 134 12.57 -9.70 1.23
N SER A 135 11.62 -8.77 1.25
CA SER A 135 11.44 -7.79 0.18
C SER A 135 12.58 -6.77 0.16
N VAL A 136 13.14 -6.41 1.30
CA VAL A 136 14.25 -5.45 1.39
C VAL A 136 15.48 -6.01 0.67
N ASP A 137 15.91 -7.21 1.03
CA ASP A 137 17.08 -7.84 0.41
C ASP A 137 16.82 -8.21 -1.05
N GLY A 138 15.62 -8.74 -1.33
CA GLY A 138 15.22 -9.10 -2.69
C GLY A 138 15.27 -7.93 -3.65
N ILE A 139 14.71 -6.80 -3.23
CA ILE A 139 14.69 -5.58 -4.05
C ILE A 139 16.07 -4.96 -4.16
N LEU A 140 16.80 -4.78 -3.07
CA LEU A 140 18.16 -4.23 -3.11
C LEU A 140 19.06 -4.99 -4.09
N LYS A 141 18.91 -6.31 -4.18
CA LYS A 141 19.65 -7.16 -5.11
C LYS A 141 19.33 -6.88 -6.57
N ILE A 142 18.08 -6.59 -6.92
CA ILE A 142 17.64 -6.40 -8.31
C ILE A 142 17.65 -4.93 -8.77
N LEU A 143 17.63 -3.95 -7.83
CA LEU A 143 17.58 -2.52 -8.15
C LEU A 143 18.56 -2.09 -9.27
N PRO A 144 19.84 -2.51 -9.26
CA PRO A 144 20.79 -2.07 -10.29
C PRO A 144 20.43 -2.51 -11.70
N SER A 145 19.57 -3.53 -11.85
CA SER A 145 19.13 -4.07 -13.15
C SER A 145 17.80 -3.49 -13.63
N LEU A 146 17.11 -2.73 -12.80
CA LEU A 146 15.82 -2.14 -13.15
C LEU A 146 15.98 -0.82 -13.93
N PRO A 147 15.09 -0.52 -14.87
CA PRO A 147 15.11 0.75 -15.58
C PRO A 147 14.75 1.92 -14.63
N LYS A 148 15.22 3.13 -14.95
CA LYS A 148 14.86 4.35 -14.18
C LYS A 148 13.35 4.59 -14.12
N ALA A 149 12.61 4.21 -15.16
CA ALA A 149 11.16 4.30 -15.19
C ALA A 149 10.48 3.17 -14.39
N THR A 150 11.09 2.76 -13.29
CA THR A 150 10.51 1.87 -12.28
C THR A 150 9.84 2.68 -11.19
N PHE A 151 8.69 2.22 -10.73
CA PHE A 151 7.99 2.75 -9.57
C PHE A 151 7.97 1.70 -8.47
N LEU A 152 8.37 2.11 -7.25
CA LEU A 152 8.35 1.24 -6.08
C LEU A 152 7.23 1.68 -5.12
N HIS A 153 6.33 0.77 -4.80
CA HIS A 153 5.41 0.88 -3.69
C HIS A 153 6.01 0.15 -2.48
N ILE A 154 6.33 0.90 -1.45
CA ILE A 154 7.00 0.42 -0.24
C ILE A 154 6.00 0.48 0.90
N ASP A 155 5.43 -0.67 1.28
CA ASP A 155 4.35 -0.81 2.26
C ASP A 155 4.75 -1.72 3.44
N PRO A 156 5.65 -1.28 4.30
CA PRO A 156 6.09 -2.06 5.46
C PRO A 156 5.13 -1.94 6.63
N TYR A 157 5.18 -2.94 7.52
CA TYR A 157 4.55 -2.82 8.84
C TYR A 157 5.34 -1.87 9.76
N GLU A 158 6.67 -1.90 9.71
CA GLU A 158 7.59 -1.05 10.50
C GLU A 158 8.76 -0.60 9.61
N ILE A 159 8.82 0.71 9.32
CA ILE A 159 9.82 1.25 8.37
C ILE A 159 11.25 1.27 8.91
N ASP A 160 11.41 1.31 10.22
CA ASP A 160 12.69 1.40 10.93
C ASP A 160 13.23 0.03 11.36
N LYS A 161 12.43 -1.02 11.21
CA LYS A 161 12.86 -2.38 11.53
C LYS A 161 13.95 -2.85 10.57
N ARG A 162 15.06 -3.30 11.15
CA ARG A 162 16.14 -3.91 10.39
C ARG A 162 15.84 -5.38 10.11
N ASN A 163 16.10 -5.81 8.90
CA ASN A 163 16.10 -7.22 8.57
C ASN A 163 17.37 -7.93 9.08
N ASN A 164 17.50 -9.22 8.81
CA ASN A 164 18.65 -10.02 9.27
C ASN A 164 20.00 -9.54 8.73
N ASN A 165 20.02 -8.82 7.61
CA ASN A 165 21.22 -8.24 7.01
C ASN A 165 21.46 -6.78 7.44
N GLY A 166 20.64 -6.26 8.34
CA GLY A 166 20.77 -4.92 8.91
C GLY A 166 20.18 -3.80 8.02
N HIS A 167 19.51 -4.14 6.92
CA HIS A 167 18.86 -3.19 6.04
C HIS A 167 17.44 -2.85 6.50
N THR A 168 16.94 -1.70 6.08
CA THR A 168 15.58 -1.20 6.33
C THR A 168 14.87 -0.86 5.02
N TYR A 169 13.57 -0.63 5.07
CA TYR A 169 12.80 -0.14 3.91
C TYR A 169 13.28 1.22 3.42
N LEU A 170 13.83 2.07 4.30
CA LEU A 170 14.43 3.34 3.88
C LEU A 170 15.74 3.14 3.11
N ASP A 171 16.44 2.04 3.30
CA ASP A 171 17.61 1.71 2.46
C ASP A 171 17.16 1.35 1.03
N VAL A 172 16.02 0.67 0.88
CA VAL A 172 15.39 0.43 -0.44
C VAL A 172 14.98 1.75 -1.09
N LEU A 173 14.25 2.60 -0.35
CA LEU A 173 13.77 3.90 -0.85
C LEU A 173 14.93 4.77 -1.32
N THR A 174 15.94 4.96 -0.48
CA THR A 174 17.08 5.83 -0.80
C THR A 174 17.89 5.28 -1.98
N SER A 175 18.15 3.98 -2.02
CA SER A 175 18.86 3.33 -3.13
C SER A 175 18.10 3.44 -4.45
N ALA A 176 16.80 3.21 -4.45
CA ALA A 176 15.97 3.33 -5.64
C ALA A 176 15.92 4.78 -6.15
N THR A 177 15.73 5.75 -5.25
CA THR A 177 15.70 7.18 -5.61
C THR A 177 17.05 7.64 -6.17
N GLN A 178 18.16 7.22 -5.59
CA GLN A 178 19.50 7.53 -6.11
C GLN A 178 19.76 6.95 -7.50
N LEU A 179 19.08 5.85 -7.86
CA LEU A 179 19.10 5.29 -9.22
C LEU A 179 18.11 6.01 -10.18
N GLY A 180 17.40 7.03 -9.70
CA GLY A 180 16.45 7.82 -10.46
C GLY A 180 15.06 7.20 -10.61
N MET A 181 14.74 6.23 -9.76
CA MET A 181 13.39 5.62 -9.69
C MET A 181 12.48 6.44 -8.77
N LYS A 182 11.17 6.31 -8.95
CA LYS A 182 10.17 6.93 -8.09
C LYS A 182 9.63 5.93 -7.07
N CYS A 183 9.37 6.42 -5.85
CA CYS A 183 8.90 5.60 -4.76
C CYS A 183 7.68 6.22 -4.08
N LEU A 184 6.73 5.38 -3.69
CA LEU A 184 5.67 5.71 -2.74
C LEU A 184 5.93 4.90 -1.47
N LEU A 185 6.24 5.58 -0.37
CA LEU A 185 6.44 4.96 0.94
C LEU A 185 5.20 5.15 1.79
N TRP A 186 4.69 4.06 2.31
CA TRP A 186 3.63 4.03 3.31
C TRP A 186 4.20 3.70 4.68
N TYR A 187 3.88 4.46 5.71
CA TYR A 187 4.27 4.15 7.08
C TYR A 187 3.28 4.71 8.10
N GLY A 188 3.33 4.21 9.30
CA GLY A 188 2.41 4.63 10.31
C GLY A 188 2.98 4.79 11.73
N PHE A 189 2.22 5.48 12.60
CA PHE A 189 2.56 5.77 13.98
C PHE A 189 1.38 5.53 14.92
N MET A 190 1.62 5.24 16.17
CA MET A 190 0.56 5.02 17.16
C MET A 190 0.22 6.28 17.95
N THR A 191 1.20 7.12 18.15
CA THR A 191 1.10 8.34 18.94
C THR A 191 1.75 9.49 18.20
N ILE A 192 1.40 10.72 18.58
CA ILE A 192 2.07 11.92 18.04
C ILE A 192 3.58 11.91 18.34
N ASN A 193 3.99 11.32 19.44
CA ASN A 193 5.41 11.16 19.75
C ASN A 193 6.09 10.20 18.77
N ASP A 194 5.47 9.05 18.47
CA ASP A 194 5.98 8.09 17.48
C ASP A 194 6.08 8.75 16.09
N LYS A 195 5.06 9.54 15.71
CA LYS A 195 5.06 10.36 14.50
C LYS A 195 6.32 11.25 14.42
N GLN A 196 6.61 12.01 15.49
CA GLN A 196 7.76 12.90 15.50
C GLN A 196 9.09 12.13 15.37
N ILE A 197 9.19 10.96 16.02
CA ILE A 197 10.36 10.09 15.93
C ILE A 197 10.53 9.55 14.51
N LEU A 198 9.46 9.04 13.91
CA LEU A 198 9.50 8.48 12.55
C LEU A 198 9.78 9.55 11.49
N ASN A 199 9.14 10.71 11.59
CA ASN A 199 9.39 11.82 10.67
C ASN A 199 10.86 12.30 10.74
N LYS A 200 11.42 12.39 11.95
CA LYS A 200 12.82 12.69 12.13
C LYS A 200 13.71 11.62 11.50
N TYR A 201 13.40 10.33 11.73
CA TYR A 201 14.15 9.21 11.17
C TYR A 201 14.12 9.22 9.63
N VAL A 202 12.95 9.43 9.02
CA VAL A 202 12.81 9.54 7.56
C VAL A 202 13.61 10.73 7.03
N SER A 203 13.42 11.93 7.62
CA SER A 203 14.10 13.15 7.20
C SER A 203 15.64 13.03 7.29
N GLU A 204 16.15 12.43 8.35
CA GLU A 204 17.59 12.20 8.50
C GLU A 204 18.14 11.23 7.46
N LYS A 205 17.40 10.19 7.12
CA LYS A 205 17.79 9.21 6.08
C LYS A 205 17.79 9.85 4.70
N LEU A 206 16.76 10.61 4.35
CA LEU A 206 16.66 11.31 3.07
C LEU A 206 17.77 12.35 2.93
N SER A 207 18.00 13.15 3.97
CA SER A 207 19.08 14.15 3.99
C SER A 207 20.47 13.53 3.84
N LYS A 208 20.76 12.42 4.52
CA LYS A 208 22.02 11.68 4.37
C LYS A 208 22.23 11.11 2.97
N ALA A 209 21.15 10.82 2.27
CA ALA A 209 21.18 10.33 0.89
C ALA A 209 21.11 11.45 -0.16
N ASP A 210 21.12 12.72 0.27
CA ASP A 210 20.98 13.91 -0.58
C ASP A 210 19.68 13.91 -1.42
N ILE A 211 18.59 13.40 -0.83
CA ILE A 211 17.26 13.37 -1.44
C ILE A 211 16.48 14.54 -0.89
N ASN A 212 16.18 15.52 -1.75
CA ASN A 212 15.50 16.77 -1.39
C ASN A 212 14.16 16.97 -2.13
N ASP A 213 13.90 16.16 -3.17
CA ASP A 213 12.66 16.21 -3.95
C ASP A 213 11.71 15.12 -3.47
N TYR A 214 10.93 15.46 -2.46
CA TYR A 214 9.87 14.59 -1.92
C TYR A 214 8.72 15.42 -1.34
N ALA A 215 7.54 14.80 -1.28
CA ALA A 215 6.37 15.32 -0.59
C ALA A 215 5.91 14.31 0.48
N CYS A 216 5.35 14.80 1.56
CA CYS A 216 4.75 14.00 2.61
C CYS A 216 3.35 14.53 2.91
N SER A 217 2.38 13.63 2.99
CA SER A 217 1.01 13.94 3.37
C SER A 217 0.59 13.01 4.49
N GLU A 218 0.08 13.55 5.59
CA GLU A 218 -0.29 12.78 6.77
C GLU A 218 -1.75 13.05 7.13
N LEU A 219 -2.47 11.98 7.44
CA LEU A 219 -3.83 12.05 7.98
C LEU A 219 -3.80 11.64 9.45
N ILE A 220 -4.31 12.51 10.31
CA ILE A 220 -4.54 12.20 11.73
C ILE A 220 -6.04 12.06 11.94
N MET A 221 -6.50 10.84 12.22
CA MET A 221 -7.91 10.62 12.51
C MET A 221 -8.25 10.99 13.95
N ASN A 222 -9.33 11.73 14.12
CA ASN A 222 -9.88 12.01 15.44
C ASN A 222 -10.46 10.73 16.07
N ALA A 223 -10.55 10.73 17.40
CA ALA A 223 -11.17 9.62 18.12
C ALA A 223 -12.57 9.32 17.57
N ILE A 224 -12.84 8.05 17.33
CA ILE A 224 -14.10 7.56 16.83
C ILE A 224 -15.22 7.91 17.80
N LYS A 225 -16.31 8.51 17.32
CA LYS A 225 -17.44 8.87 18.16
C LYS A 225 -18.11 7.64 18.77
N LYS A 226 -18.67 7.77 19.98
CA LYS A 226 -19.32 6.67 20.71
C LYS A 226 -20.52 6.05 20.00
N ASP A 227 -21.13 6.75 19.08
CA ASP A 227 -22.30 6.36 18.29
C ASP A 227 -21.96 5.54 17.02
N THR A 228 -20.70 5.38 16.69
CA THR A 228 -20.30 4.48 15.63
C THR A 228 -20.26 3.05 16.19
N VAL A 229 -20.96 2.14 15.50
CA VAL A 229 -21.19 0.72 15.89
C VAL A 229 -19.90 -0.03 16.22
N ILE A 230 -18.82 0.48 15.80
CA ILE A 230 -17.49 -0.12 15.77
C ILE A 230 -16.66 0.22 16.98
N CYS A 231 -17.15 1.14 17.76
CA CYS A 231 -16.33 1.67 18.82
C CYS A 231 -16.39 0.81 20.06
N ASN A 232 -15.63 -0.25 19.97
CA ASN A 232 -14.88 -0.62 21.15
C ASN A 232 -13.63 0.27 21.18
N PRO A 233 -13.63 1.40 21.88
CA PRO A 233 -12.55 2.40 21.84
C PRO A 233 -11.20 1.81 22.26
N GLY A 234 -11.21 0.68 23.00
CA GLY A 234 -10.00 0.01 23.45
C GLY A 234 -9.31 -0.86 22.39
N ILE A 235 -10.04 -1.32 21.38
CA ILE A 235 -9.50 -2.23 20.35
C ILE A 235 -9.26 -1.48 19.05
N LEU A 236 -10.20 -0.66 18.63
CA LEU A 236 -10.09 0.09 17.37
C LEU A 236 -9.19 1.31 17.50
N GLY A 237 -9.22 2.01 18.60
CA GLY A 237 -8.29 3.11 18.87
C GLY A 237 -6.83 2.67 18.76
N ARG A 238 -6.48 1.53 19.33
CA ARG A 238 -5.11 1.02 19.25
C ARG A 238 -4.71 0.58 17.85
N SER A 239 -5.58 -0.12 17.12
CA SER A 239 -5.23 -0.57 15.76
C SER A 239 -5.30 0.56 14.75
N GLU A 240 -6.21 1.51 14.94
CA GLU A 240 -6.36 2.66 14.04
C GLU A 240 -5.33 3.75 14.32
N GLU A 241 -5.03 4.08 15.56
CA GLU A 241 -3.91 4.97 15.89
C GLU A 241 -2.59 4.42 15.35
N ARG A 242 -2.40 3.11 15.45
CA ARG A 242 -1.23 2.44 14.90
C ARG A 242 -1.11 2.54 13.39
N ARG A 243 -2.24 2.63 12.70
CA ARG A 243 -2.31 2.66 11.23
C ARG A 243 -2.44 4.03 10.66
N VAL A 244 -3.24 4.86 11.30
CA VAL A 244 -3.41 6.27 10.94
C VAL A 244 -2.13 7.05 11.13
N GLY A 245 -1.38 6.67 12.12
CA GLY A 245 -0.06 7.19 12.21
C GLY A 245 0.90 6.53 11.26
N LYS A 246 0.48 5.63 10.41
CA LYS A 246 1.30 5.01 9.39
C LYS A 246 1.12 5.62 8.03
N GLU A 247 0.37 6.70 7.94
CA GLU A 247 0.03 7.29 6.67
C GLU A 247 0.73 8.61 6.46
N CYS A 248 1.55 8.62 5.48
CA CYS A 248 2.07 9.81 4.87
C CYS A 248 1.64 9.90 3.44
#